data_8585856340a888d0f06f86887f415dc6
#
_entry.id   8585856340a888d0f06f86887f415dc6
#
_cell.length_a   1.000
_cell.length_b   1.000
_cell.length_c   1.000
_cell.angle_alpha   90.00
_cell.angle_beta   90.00
_cell.angle_gamma   90.00
#
_symmetry.space_group_name_H-M   'P 1'
#
loop_
_entity.id
_entity.type
_entity.pdbx_description
1 polymer ?
#
loop_
_entity_poly.entity_id
_entity_poly.type
_entity_poly.pdbx_seq_one_letter_code
_entity_poly.pdbx_strand_id
1 'polypeptide(L)' 'MAENEWLSKDFYKVLGVSKDASDDDIKKAYRKLARKYHPDVNKTKEAEEKFKDISEAYDVL' A
#
# COMPACT_ATOMS: atom_id res chain seq x y z
N MET A 1 1.63 -17.64 14.26
CA MET A 1 0.94 -18.74 13.62
C MET A 1 0.19 -18.28 12.40
N ALA A 2 -0.05 -19.21 11.50
CA ALA A 2 -0.67 -18.89 10.23
C ALA A 2 -2.11 -18.38 10.35
N GLU A 3 -2.77 -18.70 11.42
CA GLU A 3 -4.16 -18.31 11.59
C GLU A 3 -4.40 -16.81 11.54
N ASN A 4 -3.36 -16.03 11.79
CA ASN A 4 -3.51 -14.58 11.81
C ASN A 4 -2.87 -13.90 10.61
N GLU A 5 -2.42 -14.66 9.65
CA GLU A 5 -1.74 -14.06 8.51
C GLU A 5 -2.62 -13.07 7.76
N TRP A 6 -3.84 -13.43 7.50
CA TRP A 6 -4.73 -12.56 6.76
C TRP A 6 -5.18 -11.36 7.58
N LEU A 7 -5.27 -11.52 8.91
CA LEU A 7 -5.61 -10.40 9.80
C LEU A 7 -4.43 -9.48 9.99
N SER A 8 -3.24 -10.07 9.99
CA SER A 8 -2.04 -9.30 10.20
C SER A 8 -1.40 -8.88 8.89
N LYS A 9 -2.16 -8.91 7.81
CA LYS A 9 -1.67 -8.42 6.53
C LYS A 9 -1.08 -7.06 6.78
N ASP A 10 0.19 -6.93 6.47
CA ASP A 10 0.95 -5.76 6.86
C ASP A 10 0.73 -4.62 5.87
N PHE A 11 -0.30 -3.86 6.09
CA PHE A 11 -0.61 -2.72 5.24
C PHE A 11 0.46 -1.64 5.36
N TYR A 12 1.09 -1.55 6.51
CA TYR A 12 2.21 -0.62 6.68
C TYR A 12 3.37 -1.02 5.78
N LYS A 13 3.60 -2.30 5.67
CA LYS A 13 4.66 -2.81 4.80
C LYS A 13 4.30 -2.60 3.33
N VAL A 14 3.05 -2.76 2.99
CA VAL A 14 2.58 -2.52 1.62
C VAL A 14 2.84 -1.07 1.23
N LEU A 15 2.61 -0.16 2.15
CA LEU A 15 2.85 1.25 1.92
C LEU A 15 4.32 1.64 2.14
N GLY A 16 5.10 0.74 2.72
CA GLY A 16 6.50 1.03 2.97
C GLY A 16 6.73 1.98 4.11
N VAL A 17 5.85 1.96 5.10
CA VAL A 17 5.97 2.84 6.26
C VAL A 17 6.08 2.01 7.53
N SER A 18 6.51 2.67 8.60
CA SER A 18 6.59 2.05 9.91
C SER A 18 5.22 1.91 10.54
N LYS A 19 5.09 0.98 11.46
CA LYS A 19 3.84 0.83 12.22
C LYS A 19 3.52 2.07 13.03
N ASP A 20 4.54 2.84 13.33
CA ASP A 20 4.38 4.08 14.10
C ASP A 20 4.17 5.29 13.21
N ALA A 21 4.03 5.08 11.91
CA ALA A 21 3.86 6.18 10.97
C ALA A 21 2.61 6.97 11.29
N SER A 22 2.73 8.28 11.18
CA SER A 22 1.59 9.16 11.37
C SER A 22 0.68 9.13 10.16
N ASP A 23 -0.51 9.71 10.30
CA ASP A 23 -1.44 9.79 9.18
C ASP A 23 -0.82 10.53 7.99
N ASP A 24 -0.04 11.57 8.28
CA ASP A 24 0.63 12.32 7.22
C ASP A 24 1.64 11.45 6.50
N ASP A 25 2.39 10.65 7.25
CA ASP A 25 3.36 9.76 6.64
C ASP A 25 2.70 8.72 5.76
N ILE A 26 1.57 8.20 6.22
CA ILE A 26 0.82 7.21 5.46
C ILE A 26 0.29 7.83 4.17
N LYS A 27 -0.24 9.03 4.25
CA LYS A 27 -0.73 9.74 3.07
C LYS A 27 0.39 10.01 2.06
N LYS A 28 1.52 10.43 2.55
CA LYS A 28 2.66 10.69 1.68
C LYS A 28 3.13 9.42 0.99
N ALA A 29 3.20 8.34 1.75
CA ALA A 29 3.61 7.07 1.19
C ALA A 29 2.62 6.60 0.14
N TYR A 30 1.33 6.73 0.43
CA TYR A 30 0.29 6.35 -0.52
C TYR A 30 0.42 7.14 -1.82
N ARG A 31 0.56 8.44 -1.72
CA ARG A 31 0.69 9.29 -2.89
C ARG A 31 1.91 8.93 -3.73
N LYS A 32 3.00 8.68 -3.05
CA LYS A 32 4.25 8.33 -3.71
C LYS A 32 4.11 7.01 -4.48
N LEU A 33 3.55 6.00 -3.83
CA LEU A 33 3.37 4.71 -4.45
C LEU A 33 2.29 4.74 -5.52
N ALA A 34 1.21 5.46 -5.28
CA ALA A 34 0.16 5.59 -6.26
C ALA A 34 0.67 6.23 -7.53
N ARG A 35 1.53 7.23 -7.39
CA ARG A 35 2.13 7.88 -8.53
C ARG A 35 3.06 6.94 -9.29
N LYS A 36 3.78 6.12 -8.56
CA LYS A 36 4.72 5.18 -9.15
C LYS A 36 4.02 4.04 -9.90
N TYR A 37 2.93 3.56 -9.37
CA TYR A 37 2.21 2.42 -9.93
C TYR A 37 0.92 2.79 -10.63
N HIS A 38 0.71 4.07 -10.86
CA HIS A 38 -0.50 4.52 -11.54
C HIS A 38 -0.55 3.96 -12.96
N PRO A 39 -1.73 3.49 -13.40
CA PRO A 39 -1.86 2.90 -14.74
C PRO A 39 -1.41 3.81 -15.88
N ASP A 40 -1.51 5.12 -15.70
CA ASP A 40 -1.07 6.06 -16.72
C ASP A 40 0.44 6.11 -16.85
N VAL A 41 1.13 5.89 -15.73
CA VAL A 41 2.58 5.96 -15.68
C VAL A 41 3.18 4.59 -15.94
N ASN A 42 2.55 3.57 -15.40
CA ASN A 42 3.08 2.21 -15.48
C ASN A 42 1.94 1.27 -15.85
N LYS A 43 1.92 0.86 -17.10
CA LYS A 43 0.84 0.04 -17.64
C LYS A 43 1.09 -1.46 -17.53
N THR A 44 1.94 -1.86 -16.63
CA THR A 44 2.19 -3.28 -16.42
C THR A 44 1.12 -3.88 -15.52
N LYS A 45 0.94 -5.19 -15.64
CA LYS A 45 0.00 -5.90 -14.79
C LYS A 45 0.45 -5.87 -13.35
N GLU A 46 1.74 -5.94 -13.13
CA GLU A 46 2.30 -5.87 -11.79
C GLU A 46 1.97 -4.54 -11.12
N ALA A 47 2.10 -3.46 -11.87
CA ALA A 47 1.78 -2.14 -11.33
C ALA A 47 0.31 -2.04 -10.98
N GLU A 48 -0.55 -2.62 -11.80
CA GLU A 48 -1.98 -2.61 -11.55
C GLU A 48 -2.31 -3.34 -10.25
N GLU A 49 -1.71 -4.49 -10.05
CA GLU A 49 -1.91 -5.26 -8.82
C GLU A 49 -1.38 -4.52 -7.61
N LYS A 50 -0.20 -3.92 -7.75
CA LYS A 50 0.38 -3.13 -6.67
C LYS A 50 -0.48 -1.94 -6.33
N PHE A 51 -1.00 -1.28 -7.33
CA PHE A 51 -1.87 -0.13 -7.11
C PHE A 51 -3.12 -0.52 -6.33
N LYS A 52 -3.68 -1.66 -6.66
CA LYS A 52 -4.83 -2.18 -5.92
C LYS A 52 -4.49 -2.42 -4.46
N ASP A 53 -3.36 -3.07 -4.21
CA ASP A 53 -2.92 -3.34 -2.86
C ASP A 53 -2.70 -2.06 -2.07
N ILE A 54 -2.09 -1.08 -2.71
CA ILE A 54 -1.81 0.20 -2.08
C ILE A 54 -3.11 0.92 -1.73
N SER A 55 -4.05 0.94 -2.65
CA SER A 55 -5.35 1.56 -2.41
C SER A 55 -6.10 0.87 -1.29
N GLU A 56 -6.07 -0.44 -1.27
CA GLU A 56 -6.72 -1.21 -0.22
C GLU A 56 -6.09 -0.94 1.14
N ALA A 57 -4.77 -0.91 1.17
CA ALA A 57 -4.06 -0.64 2.41
C ALA A 57 -4.41 0.74 2.96
N TYR A 58 -4.45 1.73 2.10
CA TYR A 58 -4.79 3.08 2.51
C TYR A 58 -6.23 3.18 3.00
N ASP A 59 -7.12 2.48 2.34
CA ASP A 59 -8.52 2.49 2.69
C ASP A 59 -8.78 1.85 4.05
N VAL A 60 -8.02 0.81 4.38
CA VAL A 60 -8.12 0.13 5.66
C VAL A 60 -7.52 0.98 6.78
N LEU A 61 -6.43 1.62 6.52
CA LEU A 61 -5.76 2.46 7.51
C LEU A 61 -6.40 3.84 7.58
#